data_f1a8910a394395d25542c0a06595f5e2
#
_entry.id   f1a8910a394395d25542c0a06595f5e2
#
_cell.length_a   1.000
_cell.length_b   1.000
_cell.length_c   1.000
_cell.angle_alpha   90.00
_cell.angle_beta   90.00
_cell.angle_gamma   90.00
#
_symmetry.space_group_name_H-M   'P 1'
#
loop_
_entity.id
_entity.type
_entity.pdbx_description
1 polymer ?
#
loop_
_entity_poly.entity_id
_entity_poly.type
_entity_poly.pdbx_seq_one_letter_code
_entity_poly.pdbx_strand_id
1 'polypeptide(L)'
;MRQLLLLRRSLISVRFSSYSVSPQATISHDGPNPPTLAEHVDITIAGGGLVGSAMALAFASSPLFKSYKIVLLESQSKLPQVSKNKPYSNRVCALNAQSINLFETFDQEHPSENDSLACIVENDVIQSCLLERLKQFHIEPRLNSKVKNFEYEENSIRIKLQDEKINLRTGLLIAADGYQSSIREMARISTMQWDYNQYGIVATLQLADNMPDNIVAWQRFLPTGPIACLPLSNTHSSLVWTVPKSMHKTLMQLSDEQFVAEINKAFTSDVYKQSGTISITERIRSYWQKLIPVSPTTFQYPPVIINIEPRSRAAFPLTLLNANQYARPRLVLIGDSAHRIHPMAGQGVNMGFGDVLCLINILEQAVRDGADFSSLTYLVDYERQRQLQCLARLLSIDSLNRLYSTSFSPIVALRSVGLSFVNEFSLLKKFFAKQAASRS
;
A
#
# COMPACT_ATOMS: atom_id res chain seq x y z
N MET A 1 -11.91 5.41 12.07
CA MET A 1 -12.17 4.11 11.39
C MET A 1 -13.65 3.75 11.27
N ARG A 2 -14.49 3.87 12.29
CA ARG A 2 -15.95 3.83 12.13
C ARG A 2 -16.45 4.90 11.14
N GLN A 3 -15.82 6.08 11.06
CA GLN A 3 -16.13 7.07 10.02
C GLN A 3 -15.66 6.65 8.63
N LEU A 4 -14.54 5.96 8.48
CA LEU A 4 -14.13 5.33 7.21
C LEU A 4 -15.15 4.30 6.72
N LEU A 5 -15.72 3.53 7.64
CA LEU A 5 -16.81 2.57 7.35
C LEU A 5 -18.20 3.25 7.30
N LEU A 6 -18.42 4.33 8.05
CA LEU A 6 -19.67 5.11 8.07
C LEU A 6 -19.77 6.12 6.93
N LEU A 7 -18.66 6.57 6.32
CA LEU A 7 -18.69 7.41 5.10
C LEU A 7 -19.40 6.71 3.94
N ARG A 8 -19.48 5.39 3.93
CA ARG A 8 -20.41 4.67 3.05
C ARG A 8 -21.88 4.76 3.49
N ARG A 9 -22.19 5.16 4.74
CA ARG A 9 -23.56 5.20 5.28
C ARG A 9 -24.14 6.60 5.50
N SER A 10 -23.32 7.68 5.55
CA SER A 10 -23.82 9.04 5.90
C SER A 10 -23.09 10.14 5.14
N LEU A 11 -23.47 10.39 3.88
CA LEU A 11 -23.25 11.66 3.20
C LEU A 11 -24.60 12.37 3.13
N ILE A 12 -24.85 13.27 4.07
CA ILE A 12 -25.95 14.23 4.03
C ILE A 12 -25.51 15.36 3.11
N SER A 13 -26.37 15.69 2.16
CA SER A 13 -26.21 16.74 1.17
C SER A 13 -26.13 18.12 1.82
N VAL A 14 -25.05 18.84 1.56
CA VAL A 14 -25.01 20.30 1.70
C VAL A 14 -25.04 20.89 0.29
N ARG A 15 -26.12 21.62 -0.05
CA ARG A 15 -26.23 22.41 -1.27
C ARG A 15 -25.42 23.69 -1.08
N PHE A 16 -24.49 23.93 -1.98
CA PHE A 16 -23.86 25.24 -2.15
C PHE A 16 -24.46 25.95 -3.37
N SER A 17 -24.88 27.17 -3.14
CA SER A 17 -25.36 28.11 -4.15
C SER A 17 -24.16 28.70 -4.90
N SER A 18 -24.22 28.64 -6.21
CA SER A 18 -23.20 29.19 -7.11
C SER A 18 -23.41 30.68 -7.35
N TYR A 19 -22.39 31.47 -7.06
CA TYR A 19 -22.31 32.83 -7.61
C TYR A 19 -21.33 32.82 -8.78
N SER A 20 -21.83 33.24 -9.95
CA SER A 20 -21.06 33.44 -11.15
C SER A 20 -20.47 34.86 -11.19
N VAL A 21 -19.15 34.94 -11.39
CA VAL A 21 -18.46 36.20 -11.72
C VAL A 21 -17.94 36.09 -13.15
N SER A 22 -18.33 37.05 -13.98
CA SER A 22 -17.95 37.16 -15.40
C SER A 22 -16.48 37.57 -15.56
N PRO A 23 -15.77 37.08 -16.61
CA PRO A 23 -14.39 37.46 -16.84
C PRO A 23 -14.31 38.77 -17.62
N GLN A 24 -13.51 39.72 -17.14
CA GLN A 24 -13.06 40.88 -17.90
C GLN A 24 -11.90 40.50 -18.82
N ALA A 25 -11.97 41.00 -20.05
CA ALA A 25 -10.97 40.82 -21.10
C ALA A 25 -9.66 41.51 -20.72
N THR A 26 -8.54 40.82 -20.83
CA THR A 26 -7.19 41.38 -20.71
C THR A 26 -6.48 41.41 -22.06
N ILE A 27 -5.91 42.56 -22.32
CA ILE A 27 -5.16 42.98 -23.51
C ILE A 27 -3.82 42.22 -23.58
N SER A 28 -3.50 41.65 -24.74
CA SER A 28 -2.23 41.00 -25.03
C SER A 28 -1.11 42.04 -25.22
N HIS A 29 -0.07 41.99 -24.39
CA HIS A 29 1.23 42.58 -24.68
C HIS A 29 2.25 41.45 -24.88
N ASP A 30 2.66 41.27 -26.15
CA ASP A 30 3.82 40.46 -26.52
C ASP A 30 5.11 41.25 -26.22
N GLY A 31 5.67 40.98 -25.06
CA GLY A 31 7.06 41.34 -24.69
C GLY A 31 7.84 40.07 -24.33
N PRO A 32 9.20 40.04 -24.35
CA PRO A 32 9.96 38.87 -23.94
C PRO A 32 9.59 38.51 -22.52
N ASN A 33 9.15 37.26 -22.32
CA ASN A 33 8.70 36.75 -21.03
C ASN A 33 9.75 37.07 -19.96
N PRO A 34 9.38 37.76 -18.85
CA PRO A 34 10.27 37.92 -17.70
C PRO A 34 10.63 36.53 -17.16
N PRO A 35 11.84 36.36 -16.59
CA PRO A 35 12.20 35.08 -16.00
C PRO A 35 11.13 34.69 -14.98
N THR A 36 10.47 33.55 -15.19
CA THR A 36 9.44 33.05 -14.30
C THR A 36 10.01 32.94 -12.89
N LEU A 37 9.58 33.85 -12.01
CA LEU A 37 9.99 33.85 -10.61
C LEU A 37 9.58 32.49 -10.00
N ALA A 38 10.58 31.75 -9.51
CA ALA A 38 10.30 30.47 -8.85
C ALA A 38 9.52 30.71 -7.56
N GLU A 39 8.41 30.00 -7.40
CA GLU A 39 7.64 30.01 -6.14
C GLU A 39 8.46 29.35 -5.03
N HIS A 40 8.67 30.05 -3.91
CA HIS A 40 9.34 29.51 -2.73
C HIS A 40 8.38 28.66 -1.91
N VAL A 41 8.83 27.45 -1.57
CA VAL A 41 8.09 26.42 -0.83
C VAL A 41 9.07 25.75 0.13
N ASP A 42 8.67 25.49 1.37
CA ASP A 42 9.55 24.81 2.32
C ASP A 42 9.64 23.30 2.02
N ILE A 43 8.49 22.68 1.75
CA ILE A 43 8.40 21.23 1.54
C ILE A 43 7.57 20.96 0.28
N THR A 44 8.16 20.21 -0.66
CA THR A 44 7.44 19.71 -1.85
C THR A 44 7.35 18.20 -1.78
N ILE A 45 6.12 17.67 -1.85
CA ILE A 45 5.84 16.24 -1.93
C ILE A 45 5.39 15.94 -3.37
N ALA A 46 6.15 15.10 -4.07
CA ALA A 46 5.84 14.71 -5.43
C ALA A 46 5.15 13.34 -5.47
N GLY A 47 3.88 13.35 -5.80
CA GLY A 47 2.97 12.20 -5.85
C GLY A 47 1.85 12.29 -4.82
N GLY A 48 0.61 12.50 -5.28
CA GLY A 48 -0.61 12.58 -4.47
C GLY A 48 -1.28 11.22 -4.21
N GLY A 49 -0.52 10.11 -4.31
CA GLY A 49 -0.99 8.76 -3.95
C GLY A 49 -1.16 8.60 -2.44
N LEU A 50 -1.42 7.36 -1.98
CA LEU A 50 -1.66 7.05 -0.56
C LEU A 50 -0.56 7.58 0.36
N VAL A 51 0.71 7.27 0.03
CA VAL A 51 1.85 7.60 0.88
C VAL A 51 2.16 9.10 0.86
N GLY A 52 2.11 9.74 -0.32
CA GLY A 52 2.36 11.17 -0.42
C GLY A 52 1.25 12.02 0.24
N SER A 53 -0.02 11.62 0.09
CA SER A 53 -1.13 12.28 0.80
C SER A 53 -1.04 12.09 2.32
N ALA A 54 -0.64 10.91 2.79
CA ALA A 54 -0.40 10.66 4.21
C ALA A 54 0.77 11.49 4.75
N MET A 55 1.85 11.65 3.94
CA MET A 55 2.99 12.49 4.33
C MET A 55 2.61 13.98 4.41
N ALA A 56 1.83 14.47 3.44
CA ALA A 56 1.31 15.84 3.49
C ALA A 56 0.45 16.07 4.74
N LEU A 57 -0.39 15.09 5.09
CA LEU A 57 -1.24 15.18 6.26
C LEU A 57 -0.45 15.07 7.57
N ALA A 58 0.61 14.25 7.61
CA ALA A 58 1.51 14.18 8.76
C ALA A 58 2.17 15.55 9.07
N PHE A 59 2.65 16.24 8.04
CA PHE A 59 3.16 17.60 8.20
C PHE A 59 2.07 18.59 8.65
N ALA A 60 0.90 18.54 7.99
CA ALA A 60 -0.20 19.46 8.30
C ALA A 60 -0.73 19.30 9.73
N SER A 61 -0.70 18.08 10.27
CA SER A 61 -1.15 17.76 11.62
C SER A 61 -0.10 18.07 12.69
N SER A 62 1.18 18.25 12.30
CA SER A 62 2.25 18.54 13.23
C SER A 62 2.32 20.03 13.59
N PRO A 63 2.23 20.39 14.88
CA PRO A 63 2.36 21.77 15.32
C PRO A 63 3.71 22.41 14.94
N LEU A 64 4.77 21.63 14.81
CA LEU A 64 6.11 22.09 14.48
C LEU A 64 6.24 22.55 13.02
N PHE A 65 5.39 22.06 12.15
CA PHE A 65 5.39 22.42 10.72
C PHE A 65 4.26 23.38 10.32
N LYS A 66 3.52 23.94 11.29
CA LYS A 66 2.37 24.81 11.03
C LYS A 66 2.70 26.07 10.22
N SER A 67 3.91 26.62 10.37
CA SER A 67 4.38 27.80 9.63
C SER A 67 5.03 27.49 8.29
N TYR A 68 5.23 26.20 7.96
CA TYR A 68 5.93 25.78 6.74
C TYR A 68 4.96 25.68 5.58
N LYS A 69 5.35 26.16 4.42
CA LYS A 69 4.59 26.05 3.17
C LYS A 69 4.80 24.69 2.53
N ILE A 70 3.75 23.88 2.54
CA ILE A 70 3.74 22.51 2.01
C ILE A 70 3.00 22.50 0.68
N VAL A 71 3.60 21.88 -0.35
CA VAL A 71 2.98 21.67 -1.66
C VAL A 71 2.97 20.18 -1.98
N LEU A 72 1.78 19.66 -2.29
CA LEU A 72 1.57 18.31 -2.79
C LEU A 72 1.34 18.35 -4.30
N LEU A 73 2.22 17.72 -5.06
CA LEU A 73 2.13 17.61 -6.52
C LEU A 73 1.52 16.29 -6.93
N GLU A 74 0.63 16.31 -7.91
CA GLU A 74 0.04 15.11 -8.51
C GLU A 74 0.09 15.18 -10.04
N SER A 75 0.59 14.13 -10.66
CA SER A 75 0.72 14.05 -12.12
C SER A 75 -0.59 13.82 -12.85
N GLN A 76 -1.57 13.22 -12.19
CA GLN A 76 -2.88 12.94 -12.76
C GLN A 76 -3.75 14.20 -12.82
N SER A 77 -4.69 14.21 -13.77
CA SER A 77 -5.68 15.28 -13.92
C SER A 77 -6.88 15.15 -12.99
N LYS A 78 -7.07 13.99 -12.35
CA LYS A 78 -8.17 13.69 -11.44
C LYS A 78 -7.70 12.78 -10.32
N LEU A 79 -8.24 12.99 -9.13
CA LEU A 79 -8.04 12.13 -7.98
C LEU A 79 -9.24 11.20 -7.77
N PRO A 80 -9.05 10.05 -7.12
CA PRO A 80 -10.16 9.17 -6.77
C PRO A 80 -11.21 9.91 -5.95
N GLN A 81 -12.46 9.69 -6.30
CA GLN A 81 -13.61 10.15 -5.50
C GLN A 81 -14.43 8.92 -5.12
N VAL A 82 -14.71 8.80 -3.84
CA VAL A 82 -15.61 7.76 -3.34
C VAL A 82 -17.05 8.22 -3.46
N SER A 83 -17.87 7.39 -4.09
CA SER A 83 -19.32 7.56 -4.14
C SER A 83 -19.98 6.32 -3.53
N LYS A 84 -21.10 6.52 -2.82
CA LYS A 84 -21.86 5.42 -2.19
C LYS A 84 -22.33 4.35 -3.17
N ASN A 85 -22.54 4.73 -4.42
CA ASN A 85 -23.07 3.86 -5.49
C ASN A 85 -21.98 3.31 -6.41
N LYS A 86 -20.69 3.57 -6.13
CA LYS A 86 -19.60 3.04 -6.92
C LYS A 86 -19.36 1.57 -6.53
N PRO A 87 -19.14 0.66 -7.51
CA PRO A 87 -18.75 -0.71 -7.20
C PRO A 87 -17.41 -0.73 -6.43
N TYR A 88 -17.15 -1.82 -5.71
CA TYR A 88 -15.91 -1.98 -4.95
C TYR A 88 -14.69 -1.93 -5.87
N SER A 89 -13.66 -1.22 -5.43
CA SER A 89 -12.36 -1.20 -6.12
C SER A 89 -11.66 -2.55 -5.96
N ASN A 90 -11.00 -3.00 -7.01
CA ASN A 90 -10.17 -4.20 -6.96
C ASN A 90 -8.79 -3.97 -6.30
N ARG A 91 -8.48 -2.71 -5.94
CA ARG A 91 -7.26 -2.33 -5.23
C ARG A 91 -7.57 -2.16 -3.75
N VAL A 92 -7.14 -3.11 -2.97
CA VAL A 92 -7.32 -3.10 -1.51
C VAL A 92 -5.99 -3.29 -0.81
N CYS A 93 -5.90 -2.83 0.42
CA CYS A 93 -4.80 -3.15 1.32
C CYS A 93 -5.33 -3.67 2.66
N ALA A 94 -4.50 -4.43 3.35
CA ALA A 94 -4.73 -4.86 4.71
C ALA A 94 -3.92 -3.94 5.63
N LEU A 95 -4.57 -2.94 6.22
CA LEU A 95 -3.92 -2.02 7.17
C LEU A 95 -3.59 -2.77 8.45
N ASN A 96 -2.32 -2.76 8.83
CA ASN A 96 -1.87 -3.28 10.12
C ASN A 96 -2.07 -2.26 11.25
N ALA A 97 -1.88 -2.66 12.50
CA ALA A 97 -2.07 -1.80 13.66
C ALA A 97 -1.23 -0.51 13.59
N GLN A 98 0.02 -0.56 13.10
CA GLN A 98 0.87 0.61 12.97
C GLN A 98 0.30 1.64 11.99
N SER A 99 -0.24 1.17 10.85
CA SER A 99 -0.90 2.05 9.87
C SER A 99 -2.22 2.60 10.39
N ILE A 100 -2.96 1.81 11.17
CA ILE A 100 -4.19 2.26 11.84
C ILE A 100 -3.84 3.36 12.83
N ASN A 101 -2.83 3.17 13.68
CA ASN A 101 -2.39 4.19 14.64
C ASN A 101 -1.95 5.49 13.96
N LEU A 102 -1.29 5.43 12.78
CA LEU A 102 -0.98 6.63 12.00
C LEU A 102 -2.26 7.41 11.66
N PHE A 103 -3.31 6.74 11.22
CA PHE A 103 -4.58 7.39 10.91
C PHE A 103 -5.30 7.93 12.16
N GLU A 104 -5.13 7.29 13.30
CA GLU A 104 -5.65 7.78 14.59
C GLU A 104 -4.96 9.06 15.04
N THR A 105 -3.66 9.24 14.75
CA THR A 105 -2.99 10.53 15.01
C THR A 105 -3.54 11.66 14.16
N PHE A 106 -4.14 11.36 13.01
CA PHE A 106 -4.80 12.34 12.15
C PHE A 106 -6.23 12.65 12.57
N ASP A 107 -6.86 11.78 13.38
CA ASP A 107 -8.22 11.93 13.89
C ASP A 107 -8.24 11.81 15.42
N GLN A 108 -7.81 12.89 16.09
CA GLN A 108 -7.67 12.92 17.55
C GLN A 108 -9.01 12.84 18.30
N GLU A 109 -10.14 13.00 17.61
CA GLU A 109 -11.47 13.03 18.23
C GLU A 109 -12.04 11.62 18.49
N HIS A 110 -11.56 10.59 17.78
CA HIS A 110 -12.15 9.25 17.83
C HIS A 110 -11.12 8.10 17.78
N PRO A 111 -10.36 7.86 18.85
CA PRO A 111 -9.48 6.68 18.92
C PRO A 111 -10.30 5.40 18.83
N SER A 112 -9.81 4.41 18.08
CA SER A 112 -10.50 3.12 17.95
C SER A 112 -9.97 2.10 18.95
N GLU A 113 -10.86 1.52 19.75
CA GLU A 113 -10.59 0.32 20.55
C GLU A 113 -10.73 -0.94 19.67
N ASN A 114 -9.79 -1.20 18.76
CA ASN A 114 -9.88 -2.35 17.89
C ASN A 114 -8.74 -3.35 18.12
N ASP A 115 -9.08 -4.54 18.61
CA ASP A 115 -8.18 -5.71 18.71
C ASP A 115 -8.04 -6.51 17.40
N SER A 116 -8.45 -5.94 16.25
CA SER A 116 -8.34 -6.61 14.96
C SER A 116 -6.89 -6.68 14.48
N LEU A 117 -6.49 -7.83 13.91
CA LEU A 117 -5.14 -8.05 13.36
C LEU A 117 -4.84 -7.13 12.16
N ALA A 118 -5.84 -6.84 11.36
CA ALA A 118 -5.76 -5.96 10.21
C ALA A 118 -7.16 -5.47 9.80
N CYS A 119 -7.20 -4.36 9.07
CA CYS A 119 -8.40 -3.86 8.44
C CYS A 119 -8.24 -3.84 6.92
N ILE A 120 -9.14 -4.53 6.22
CA ILE A 120 -9.16 -4.53 4.75
C ILE A 120 -9.93 -3.30 4.27
N VAL A 121 -9.25 -2.45 3.49
CA VAL A 121 -9.82 -1.19 2.99
C VAL A 121 -9.41 -0.99 1.53
N GLU A 122 -10.32 -0.42 0.75
CA GLU A 122 -10.04 0.00 -0.63
C GLU A 122 -9.07 1.19 -0.65
N ASN A 123 -8.08 1.15 -1.53
CA ASN A 123 -7.10 2.22 -1.66
C ASN A 123 -7.74 3.57 -1.99
N ASP A 124 -8.76 3.57 -2.85
CA ASP A 124 -9.49 4.79 -3.24
C ASP A 124 -10.20 5.44 -2.04
N VAL A 125 -10.72 4.62 -1.11
CA VAL A 125 -11.36 5.10 0.13
C VAL A 125 -10.33 5.78 1.02
N ILE A 126 -9.20 5.12 1.26
CA ILE A 126 -8.12 5.70 2.09
C ILE A 126 -7.65 7.03 1.48
N GLN A 127 -7.36 7.05 0.18
CA GLN A 127 -6.88 8.25 -0.50
C GLN A 127 -7.88 9.39 -0.43
N SER A 128 -9.17 9.11 -0.65
CA SER A 128 -10.21 10.12 -0.57
C SER A 128 -10.34 10.72 0.83
N CYS A 129 -10.26 9.89 1.88
CA CYS A 129 -10.29 10.37 3.25
C CYS A 129 -9.08 11.24 3.61
N LEU A 130 -7.88 10.84 3.15
CA LEU A 130 -6.67 11.65 3.34
C LEU A 130 -6.80 13.02 2.65
N LEU A 131 -7.32 13.04 1.42
CA LEU A 131 -7.52 14.27 0.67
C LEU A 131 -8.59 15.18 1.29
N GLU A 132 -9.68 14.62 1.78
CA GLU A 132 -10.71 15.40 2.50
C GLU A 132 -10.15 16.00 3.80
N ARG A 133 -9.34 15.25 4.53
CA ARG A 133 -8.69 15.77 5.73
C ARG A 133 -7.68 16.88 5.40
N LEU A 134 -6.90 16.73 4.32
CA LEU A 134 -5.96 17.76 3.85
C LEU A 134 -6.65 19.09 3.50
N LYS A 135 -7.88 19.05 2.97
CA LYS A 135 -8.66 20.27 2.69
C LYS A 135 -8.94 21.08 3.97
N GLN A 136 -9.11 20.42 5.12
CA GLN A 136 -9.31 21.11 6.40
C GLN A 136 -8.08 21.92 6.82
N PHE A 137 -6.90 21.54 6.33
CA PHE A 137 -5.63 22.26 6.51
C PHE A 137 -5.29 23.18 5.33
N HIS A 138 -6.24 23.41 4.41
CA HIS A 138 -6.05 24.21 3.18
C HIS A 138 -4.92 23.71 2.27
N ILE A 139 -4.63 22.41 2.30
CA ILE A 139 -3.68 21.76 1.40
C ILE A 139 -4.46 21.00 0.33
N GLU A 140 -4.39 21.50 -0.90
CA GLU A 140 -4.97 20.84 -2.07
C GLU A 140 -3.86 20.35 -3.00
N PRO A 141 -3.95 19.11 -3.52
CA PRO A 141 -3.00 18.61 -4.50
C PRO A 141 -3.01 19.45 -5.79
N ARG A 142 -1.84 19.85 -6.26
CA ARG A 142 -1.67 20.48 -7.57
C ARG A 142 -1.70 19.39 -8.63
N LEU A 143 -2.83 19.30 -9.33
CA LEU A 143 -3.02 18.30 -10.40
C LEU A 143 -2.23 18.69 -11.65
N ASN A 144 -2.02 17.72 -12.56
CA ASN A 144 -1.22 17.88 -13.79
C ASN A 144 0.21 18.39 -13.52
N SER A 145 0.73 18.18 -12.32
CA SER A 145 1.99 18.76 -11.85
C SER A 145 3.06 17.70 -11.70
N LYS A 146 3.50 17.12 -12.82
CA LYS A 146 4.62 16.17 -12.85
C LYS A 146 5.96 16.90 -12.81
N VAL A 147 6.88 16.45 -11.96
CA VAL A 147 8.27 16.93 -11.97
C VAL A 147 8.95 16.49 -13.26
N LYS A 148 9.40 17.46 -14.07
CA LYS A 148 10.11 17.23 -15.32
C LYS A 148 11.61 17.11 -15.09
N ASN A 149 12.15 17.98 -14.23
CA ASN A 149 13.57 18.03 -13.84
C ASN A 149 13.71 18.76 -12.50
N PHE A 150 14.84 18.55 -11.83
CA PHE A 150 15.22 19.35 -10.68
C PHE A 150 16.74 19.57 -10.66
N GLU A 151 17.16 20.66 -10.03
CA GLU A 151 18.56 21.08 -9.91
C GLU A 151 18.83 21.43 -8.45
N TYR A 152 19.98 20.96 -7.93
CA TYR A 152 20.44 21.35 -6.59
C TYR A 152 20.99 22.76 -6.61
N GLU A 153 20.59 23.57 -5.65
CA GLU A 153 21.14 24.87 -5.32
C GLU A 153 21.80 24.81 -3.94
N GLU A 154 22.46 25.85 -3.49
CA GLU A 154 23.19 25.85 -2.23
C GLU A 154 22.32 25.43 -1.02
N ASN A 155 21.13 26.02 -0.88
CA ASN A 155 20.22 25.78 0.25
C ASN A 155 18.82 25.36 -0.17
N SER A 156 18.63 24.91 -1.41
CA SER A 156 17.31 24.54 -1.95
C SER A 156 17.43 23.58 -3.13
N ILE A 157 16.30 23.08 -3.57
CA ILE A 157 16.16 22.38 -4.84
C ILE A 157 15.22 23.21 -5.72
N ARG A 158 15.67 23.51 -6.94
CA ARG A 158 14.83 24.12 -7.98
C ARG A 158 14.14 23.02 -8.76
N ILE A 159 12.83 23.03 -8.79
CA ILE A 159 12.00 22.05 -9.47
C ILE A 159 11.36 22.69 -10.70
N LYS A 160 11.51 22.02 -11.86
CA LYS A 160 10.81 22.35 -13.11
C LYS A 160 9.67 21.37 -13.29
N LEU A 161 8.45 21.87 -13.39
CA LEU A 161 7.26 21.07 -13.65
C LEU A 161 7.10 20.83 -15.16
N GLN A 162 6.27 19.86 -15.53
CA GLN A 162 5.98 19.56 -16.93
C GLN A 162 5.29 20.73 -17.63
N ASP A 163 4.46 21.49 -16.92
CA ASP A 163 4.03 22.83 -17.33
C ASP A 163 5.18 23.82 -17.04
N GLU A 164 5.93 24.19 -18.09
CA GLU A 164 7.14 25.00 -18.01
C GLU A 164 6.93 26.40 -17.43
N LYS A 165 5.69 26.83 -17.24
CA LYS A 165 5.35 28.13 -16.66
C LYS A 165 5.55 28.20 -15.14
N ILE A 166 5.63 27.06 -14.47
CA ILE A 166 5.71 27.00 -13.01
C ILE A 166 7.04 26.36 -12.60
N ASN A 167 7.89 27.14 -11.93
CA ASN A 167 9.07 26.65 -11.26
C ASN A 167 8.89 26.76 -9.74
N LEU A 168 9.31 25.74 -9.00
CA LEU A 168 9.33 25.76 -7.53
C LEU A 168 10.77 25.79 -7.03
N ARG A 169 10.99 26.46 -5.92
CA ARG A 169 12.22 26.37 -5.13
C ARG A 169 11.85 25.84 -3.75
N THR A 170 12.36 24.67 -3.38
CA THR A 170 11.96 23.97 -2.17
C THR A 170 13.13 23.68 -1.25
N GLY A 171 12.90 23.76 0.06
CA GLY A 171 13.87 23.34 1.08
C GLY A 171 14.06 21.83 1.13
N LEU A 172 12.97 21.06 0.98
CA LEU A 172 12.97 19.59 0.96
C LEU A 172 12.06 19.07 -0.14
N LEU A 173 12.56 18.17 -0.98
CA LEU A 173 11.81 17.40 -1.96
C LEU A 173 11.59 15.98 -1.47
N ILE A 174 10.33 15.57 -1.32
CA ILE A 174 9.94 14.22 -0.93
C ILE A 174 9.36 13.51 -2.16
N ALA A 175 10.04 12.47 -2.64
CA ALA A 175 9.59 11.67 -3.77
C ALA A 175 8.67 10.55 -3.29
N ALA A 176 7.38 10.65 -3.64
CA ALA A 176 6.32 9.66 -3.43
C ALA A 176 5.64 9.28 -4.77
N ASP A 177 6.38 9.40 -5.89
CA ASP A 177 5.92 9.28 -7.28
C ASP A 177 5.82 7.83 -7.78
N GLY A 178 5.92 6.85 -6.85
CA GLY A 178 5.65 5.45 -7.11
C GLY A 178 6.83 4.66 -7.69
N TYR A 179 6.57 3.41 -8.08
CA TYR A 179 7.65 2.47 -8.43
C TYR A 179 8.45 2.87 -9.68
N GLN A 180 7.84 3.61 -10.61
CA GLN A 180 8.50 4.21 -11.78
C GLN A 180 8.96 5.63 -11.48
N SER A 181 9.50 5.86 -10.30
CA SER A 181 9.92 7.17 -9.82
C SER A 181 10.90 7.85 -10.78
N SER A 182 10.43 8.90 -11.43
CA SER A 182 11.27 9.76 -12.26
C SER A 182 12.27 10.57 -11.44
N ILE A 183 11.90 10.93 -10.21
CA ILE A 183 12.78 11.66 -9.29
C ILE A 183 13.95 10.79 -8.86
N ARG A 184 13.71 9.51 -8.52
CA ARG A 184 14.77 8.55 -8.21
C ARG A 184 15.76 8.41 -9.37
N GLU A 185 15.25 8.31 -10.61
CA GLU A 185 16.08 8.21 -11.82
C GLU A 185 16.91 9.49 -12.05
N MET A 186 16.28 10.67 -11.96
CA MET A 186 16.96 11.96 -12.09
C MET A 186 18.02 12.17 -10.99
N ALA A 187 17.76 11.70 -9.77
CA ALA A 187 18.73 11.71 -8.66
C ALA A 187 19.87 10.68 -8.85
N ARG A 188 19.84 9.88 -9.92
CA ARG A 188 20.79 8.79 -10.19
C ARG A 188 20.94 7.82 -9.01
N ILE A 189 19.85 7.53 -8.33
CA ILE A 189 19.81 6.54 -7.25
C ILE A 189 19.61 5.18 -7.87
N SER A 190 20.61 4.33 -7.75
CA SER A 190 20.57 2.94 -8.24
C SER A 190 19.60 2.09 -7.40
N THR A 191 19.07 1.03 -8.01
CA THR A 191 18.14 0.11 -7.38
C THR A 191 18.61 -1.34 -7.51
N MET A 192 18.36 -2.13 -6.47
CA MET A 192 18.33 -3.57 -6.54
C MET A 192 16.92 -3.98 -6.97
N GLN A 193 16.81 -4.68 -8.10
CA GLN A 193 15.51 -5.03 -8.66
C GLN A 193 15.57 -6.41 -9.31
N TRP A 194 14.50 -7.21 -9.15
CA TRP A 194 14.30 -8.44 -9.92
C TRP A 194 12.83 -8.71 -10.19
N ASP A 195 12.57 -9.39 -11.30
CA ASP A 195 11.24 -9.86 -11.69
C ASP A 195 11.02 -11.27 -11.13
N TYR A 196 9.87 -11.49 -10.48
CA TYR A 196 9.50 -12.82 -10.01
C TYR A 196 9.01 -13.76 -11.11
N ASN A 197 8.85 -13.27 -12.35
CA ASN A 197 8.16 -13.99 -13.44
C ASN A 197 6.73 -14.43 -13.04
N GLN A 198 6.12 -13.67 -12.17
CA GLN A 198 4.77 -13.87 -11.65
C GLN A 198 3.91 -12.64 -11.89
N TYR A 199 2.60 -12.84 -11.91
CA TYR A 199 1.59 -11.80 -12.00
C TYR A 199 0.64 -11.89 -10.82
N GLY A 200 0.26 -10.76 -10.28
CA GLY A 200 -0.86 -10.63 -9.38
C GLY A 200 -2.14 -10.38 -10.17
N ILE A 201 -3.11 -11.29 -10.07
CA ILE A 201 -4.45 -11.09 -10.60
C ILE A 201 -5.32 -10.62 -9.45
N VAL A 202 -6.05 -9.54 -9.68
CA VAL A 202 -7.01 -8.97 -8.73
C VAL A 202 -8.39 -8.92 -9.35
N ALA A 203 -9.42 -9.12 -8.54
CA ALA A 203 -10.82 -8.96 -8.93
C ALA A 203 -11.68 -8.71 -7.69
N THR A 204 -12.84 -8.10 -7.87
CA THR A 204 -13.87 -8.03 -6.82
C THR A 204 -14.83 -9.21 -6.99
N LEU A 205 -14.99 -9.99 -5.94
CA LEU A 205 -15.75 -11.24 -5.93
C LEU A 205 -17.11 -11.03 -5.28
N GLN A 206 -18.14 -11.65 -5.85
CA GLN A 206 -19.47 -11.79 -5.22
C GLN A 206 -19.57 -13.16 -4.57
N LEU A 207 -20.07 -13.19 -3.33
CA LEU A 207 -20.21 -14.40 -2.53
C LEU A 207 -21.62 -14.99 -2.66
N ALA A 208 -21.74 -16.32 -2.59
CA ALA A 208 -23.01 -17.03 -2.73
C ALA A 208 -24.02 -16.70 -1.62
N ASP A 209 -23.51 -16.60 -0.40
CA ASP A 209 -24.32 -16.32 0.78
C ASP A 209 -24.03 -14.93 1.32
N ASN A 210 -25.07 -14.29 1.83
CA ASN A 210 -24.90 -13.10 2.64
C ASN A 210 -24.28 -13.54 3.98
N MET A 211 -22.97 -13.44 4.08
CA MET A 211 -22.22 -13.83 5.28
C MET A 211 -22.23 -12.66 6.26
N PRO A 212 -23.09 -12.67 7.30
CA PRO A 212 -23.19 -11.54 8.24
C PRO A 212 -21.86 -11.24 8.93
N ASP A 213 -20.96 -12.25 9.01
CA ASP A 213 -19.66 -12.17 9.65
C ASP A 213 -18.51 -12.48 8.65
N ASN A 214 -18.54 -11.90 7.45
CA ASN A 214 -17.42 -11.99 6.51
C ASN A 214 -16.24 -11.15 7.01
N ILE A 215 -15.58 -11.63 8.07
CA ILE A 215 -14.46 -10.96 8.76
C ILE A 215 -13.14 -11.72 8.60
N VAL A 216 -13.16 -12.88 7.93
CA VAL A 216 -11.99 -13.74 7.78
C VAL A 216 -11.32 -13.52 6.44
N ALA A 217 -10.03 -13.19 6.46
CA ALA A 217 -9.18 -13.20 5.28
C ALA A 217 -8.70 -14.64 5.00
N TRP A 218 -9.10 -15.18 3.86
CA TRP A 218 -8.73 -16.52 3.42
C TRP A 218 -7.49 -16.45 2.55
N GLN A 219 -6.49 -17.28 2.86
CA GLN A 219 -5.29 -17.39 2.04
C GLN A 219 -4.86 -18.84 1.91
N ARG A 220 -4.51 -19.23 0.68
CA ARG A 220 -3.96 -20.53 0.36
C ARG A 220 -2.68 -20.40 -0.44
N PHE A 221 -1.66 -21.14 -0.06
CA PHE A 221 -0.41 -21.24 -0.82
C PHE A 221 -0.49 -22.39 -1.79
N LEU A 222 -0.55 -22.07 -3.08
CA LEU A 222 -0.53 -23.04 -4.17
C LEU A 222 0.91 -23.19 -4.70
N PRO A 223 1.26 -24.29 -5.37
CA PRO A 223 2.55 -24.42 -6.06
C PRO A 223 2.80 -23.33 -7.10
N THR A 224 1.73 -22.76 -7.66
CA THR A 224 1.77 -21.69 -8.65
C THR A 224 1.89 -20.28 -8.03
N GLY A 225 1.66 -20.15 -6.74
CA GLY A 225 1.65 -18.90 -5.97
C GLY A 225 0.45 -18.79 -5.04
N PRO A 226 0.46 -17.85 -4.09
CA PRO A 226 -0.64 -17.67 -3.15
C PRO A 226 -1.90 -17.12 -3.82
N ILE A 227 -3.05 -17.60 -3.34
CA ILE A 227 -4.36 -17.03 -3.62
C ILE A 227 -4.99 -16.55 -2.31
N ALA A 228 -5.56 -15.35 -2.30
CA ALA A 228 -6.22 -14.77 -1.13
C ALA A 228 -7.59 -14.20 -1.49
N CYS A 229 -8.53 -14.35 -0.55
CA CYS A 229 -9.85 -13.75 -0.58
C CYS A 229 -9.98 -12.86 0.66
N LEU A 230 -10.05 -11.55 0.45
CA LEU A 230 -10.03 -10.53 1.49
C LEU A 230 -11.43 -9.93 1.66
N PRO A 231 -12.00 -9.92 2.88
CA PRO A 231 -13.39 -9.49 3.10
C PRO A 231 -13.56 -7.99 2.85
N LEU A 232 -14.60 -7.59 2.11
CA LEU A 232 -15.00 -6.21 1.88
C LEU A 232 -16.34 -5.88 2.51
N SER A 233 -17.28 -6.81 2.39
CA SER A 233 -18.63 -6.72 2.98
C SER A 233 -19.22 -8.13 3.13
N ASN A 234 -20.44 -8.21 3.63
CA ASN A 234 -21.15 -9.49 3.78
C ASN A 234 -21.37 -10.25 2.46
N THR A 235 -21.31 -9.54 1.33
CA THR A 235 -21.60 -10.09 0.00
C THR A 235 -20.39 -10.02 -0.95
N HIS A 236 -19.32 -9.32 -0.58
CA HIS A 236 -18.18 -9.09 -1.48
C HIS A 236 -16.85 -9.33 -0.78
N SER A 237 -15.88 -9.81 -1.57
CA SER A 237 -14.49 -9.96 -1.18
C SER A 237 -13.58 -9.54 -2.32
N SER A 238 -12.34 -9.19 -2.01
CA SER A 238 -11.30 -8.91 -3.00
C SER A 238 -10.42 -10.13 -3.21
N LEU A 239 -10.20 -10.49 -4.47
CA LEU A 239 -9.23 -11.52 -4.87
C LEU A 239 -7.85 -10.91 -5.03
N VAL A 240 -6.84 -11.60 -4.51
CA VAL A 240 -5.43 -11.42 -4.88
C VAL A 240 -4.84 -12.79 -5.17
N TRP A 241 -4.57 -13.07 -6.45
CA TRP A 241 -4.05 -14.36 -6.88
C TRP A 241 -2.71 -14.21 -7.60
N THR A 242 -1.66 -14.71 -7.01
CA THR A 242 -0.34 -14.77 -7.63
C THR A 242 -0.24 -15.99 -8.52
N VAL A 243 0.13 -15.78 -9.78
CA VAL A 243 0.28 -16.84 -10.78
C VAL A 243 1.55 -16.66 -11.61
N PRO A 244 2.15 -17.75 -12.16
CA PRO A 244 3.26 -17.66 -13.09
C PRO A 244 2.86 -16.89 -14.36
N LYS A 245 3.85 -16.26 -15.00
CA LYS A 245 3.68 -15.53 -16.27
C LYS A 245 3.03 -16.39 -17.37
N SER A 246 3.26 -17.70 -17.36
CA SER A 246 2.65 -18.65 -18.32
C SER A 246 1.13 -18.79 -18.14
N MET A 247 0.62 -18.68 -16.91
CA MET A 247 -0.80 -18.88 -16.60
C MET A 247 -1.63 -17.60 -16.69
N HIS A 248 -1.03 -16.42 -16.45
CA HIS A 248 -1.81 -15.19 -16.33
C HIS A 248 -2.62 -14.87 -17.59
N LYS A 249 -2.05 -15.05 -18.78
CA LYS A 249 -2.73 -14.77 -20.05
C LYS A 249 -3.97 -15.65 -20.21
N THR A 250 -3.84 -16.95 -19.94
CA THR A 250 -4.95 -17.89 -20.00
C THR A 250 -6.06 -17.50 -19.04
N LEU A 251 -5.73 -17.23 -17.77
CA LEU A 251 -6.70 -16.82 -16.76
C LEU A 251 -7.40 -15.49 -17.08
N MET A 252 -6.69 -14.55 -17.68
CA MET A 252 -7.26 -13.27 -18.09
C MET A 252 -8.20 -13.39 -19.30
N GLN A 253 -8.07 -14.44 -20.11
CA GLN A 253 -8.91 -14.69 -21.30
C GLN A 253 -10.17 -15.53 -21.02
N LEU A 254 -10.26 -16.16 -19.83
CA LEU A 254 -11.43 -16.92 -19.44
C LEU A 254 -12.69 -16.05 -19.38
N SER A 255 -13.86 -16.64 -19.66
CA SER A 255 -15.14 -16.00 -19.30
C SER A 255 -15.24 -15.79 -17.78
N ASP A 256 -16.15 -14.96 -17.33
CA ASP A 256 -16.31 -14.69 -15.89
C ASP A 256 -16.71 -15.96 -15.14
N GLU A 257 -17.60 -16.81 -15.73
CA GLU A 257 -18.01 -18.08 -15.14
C GLU A 257 -16.85 -19.08 -15.05
N GLN A 258 -16.03 -19.17 -16.10
CA GLN A 258 -14.86 -20.06 -16.12
C GLN A 258 -13.82 -19.60 -15.11
N PHE A 259 -13.61 -18.28 -14.98
CA PHE A 259 -12.67 -17.73 -14.03
C PHE A 259 -13.14 -17.97 -12.57
N VAL A 260 -14.43 -17.79 -12.28
CA VAL A 260 -15.03 -18.13 -10.98
C VAL A 260 -14.84 -19.61 -10.65
N ALA A 261 -15.06 -20.52 -11.63
CA ALA A 261 -14.83 -21.95 -11.44
C ALA A 261 -13.36 -22.26 -11.09
N GLU A 262 -12.40 -21.61 -11.76
CA GLU A 262 -10.97 -21.79 -11.44
C GLU A 262 -10.60 -21.22 -10.06
N ILE A 263 -11.20 -20.10 -9.63
CA ILE A 263 -11.00 -19.56 -8.28
C ILE A 263 -11.52 -20.53 -7.22
N ASN A 264 -12.76 -21.02 -7.34
CA ASN A 264 -13.34 -21.96 -6.39
C ASN A 264 -12.52 -23.25 -6.34
N LYS A 265 -12.09 -23.79 -7.49
CA LYS A 265 -11.19 -24.92 -7.57
C LYS A 265 -9.84 -24.65 -6.91
N ALA A 266 -9.25 -23.45 -7.08
CA ALA A 266 -8.00 -23.09 -6.46
C ALA A 266 -8.10 -23.04 -4.92
N PHE A 267 -9.25 -22.66 -4.37
CA PHE A 267 -9.48 -22.66 -2.93
C PHE A 267 -9.80 -24.05 -2.35
N THR A 268 -10.48 -24.94 -3.08
CA THR A 268 -11.04 -26.19 -2.53
C THR A 268 -10.34 -27.47 -3.01
N SER A 269 -9.83 -27.48 -4.25
CA SER A 269 -9.34 -28.70 -4.88
C SER A 269 -8.03 -29.24 -4.30
N ASP A 270 -7.98 -30.57 -4.12
CA ASP A 270 -6.76 -31.31 -3.78
C ASP A 270 -5.80 -31.52 -4.95
N VAL A 271 -6.19 -31.17 -6.18
CA VAL A 271 -5.33 -31.26 -7.37
C VAL A 271 -4.02 -30.48 -7.21
N TYR A 272 -4.02 -29.45 -6.39
CA TYR A 272 -2.82 -28.67 -6.06
C TYR A 272 -1.99 -29.28 -4.91
N LYS A 273 -2.44 -30.38 -4.29
CA LYS A 273 -1.60 -31.16 -3.35
C LYS A 273 -0.64 -32.01 -4.17
N GLN A 274 0.65 -31.87 -3.91
CA GLN A 274 1.66 -32.73 -4.57
C GLN A 274 1.50 -34.19 -4.10
N SER A 275 1.28 -35.09 -5.04
CA SER A 275 0.91 -36.49 -4.81
C SER A 275 1.90 -37.31 -3.97
N GLY A 276 3.15 -36.87 -3.79
CA GLY A 276 4.16 -37.61 -3.02
C GLY A 276 4.26 -37.24 -1.54
N THR A 277 3.67 -36.14 -1.12
CA THR A 277 3.88 -35.58 0.24
C THR A 277 2.80 -36.04 1.23
N ILE A 278 1.66 -36.49 0.73
CA ILE A 278 0.48 -36.82 1.54
C ILE A 278 0.80 -37.97 2.52
N SER A 279 1.51 -39.00 2.10
CA SER A 279 1.78 -40.17 2.94
C SER A 279 2.74 -39.90 4.09
N ILE A 280 3.71 -39.01 3.89
CA ILE A 280 4.72 -38.67 4.93
C ILE A 280 4.11 -37.69 5.93
N THR A 281 3.41 -36.67 5.46
CA THR A 281 2.77 -35.69 6.35
C THR A 281 1.62 -36.29 7.16
N GLU A 282 0.84 -37.22 6.59
CA GLU A 282 -0.20 -37.94 7.33
C GLU A 282 0.39 -38.87 8.39
N ARG A 283 1.49 -39.57 8.10
CA ARG A 283 2.22 -40.40 9.08
C ARG A 283 2.80 -39.56 10.21
N ILE A 284 3.44 -38.42 9.88
CA ILE A 284 3.98 -37.51 10.88
C ILE A 284 2.82 -36.89 11.72
N ARG A 285 1.75 -36.46 11.08
CA ARG A 285 0.56 -35.91 11.74
C ARG A 285 -0.11 -36.94 12.66
N SER A 286 -0.27 -38.19 12.22
CA SER A 286 -0.83 -39.26 13.06
C SER A 286 0.04 -39.61 14.27
N TYR A 287 1.37 -39.46 14.15
CA TYR A 287 2.30 -39.65 15.25
C TYR A 287 2.20 -38.52 16.29
N TRP A 288 2.12 -37.27 15.82
CA TRP A 288 1.95 -36.09 16.68
C TRP A 288 0.58 -36.02 17.35
N GLN A 289 -0.50 -36.39 16.64
CA GLN A 289 -1.85 -36.46 17.22
C GLN A 289 -1.99 -37.46 18.37
N LYS A 290 -1.11 -38.47 18.44
CA LYS A 290 -1.03 -39.38 19.57
C LYS A 290 -0.31 -38.82 20.80
N LEU A 291 0.53 -37.81 20.58
CA LEU A 291 1.38 -37.23 21.65
C LEU A 291 0.80 -35.94 22.25
N ILE A 292 -0.07 -35.25 21.54
CA ILE A 292 -0.64 -33.97 21.97
C ILE A 292 -2.17 -34.04 21.77
N PRO A 293 -2.98 -33.83 22.83
CA PRO A 293 -4.43 -33.77 22.67
C PRO A 293 -4.81 -32.51 21.85
N VAL A 294 -5.21 -32.71 20.60
CA VAL A 294 -5.65 -31.65 19.70
C VAL A 294 -7.09 -31.34 20.03
N SER A 295 -7.39 -30.11 20.43
CA SER A 295 -8.75 -29.60 20.46
C SER A 295 -9.38 -29.72 19.06
N PRO A 296 -10.62 -30.15 18.90
CA PRO A 296 -11.29 -30.23 17.61
C PRO A 296 -11.42 -28.81 17.06
N THR A 297 -10.51 -28.43 16.17
CA THR A 297 -10.63 -27.18 15.40
C THR A 297 -11.74 -27.40 14.38
N THR A 298 -12.82 -26.68 14.52
CA THR A 298 -13.89 -26.62 13.52
C THR A 298 -13.26 -26.14 12.21
N PHE A 299 -13.21 -27.03 11.23
CA PHE A 299 -12.63 -26.72 9.93
C PHE A 299 -13.58 -25.78 9.21
N GLN A 300 -13.16 -24.52 9.00
CA GLN A 300 -13.93 -23.54 8.25
C GLN A 300 -13.53 -23.63 6.77
N TYR A 301 -14.50 -23.52 5.88
CA TYR A 301 -14.29 -23.46 4.44
C TYR A 301 -14.34 -22.00 3.96
N PRO A 302 -13.57 -21.64 2.93
CA PRO A 302 -13.69 -20.34 2.29
C PRO A 302 -15.08 -20.18 1.68
N PRO A 303 -15.62 -18.96 1.58
CA PRO A 303 -16.93 -18.70 0.98
C PRO A 303 -16.94 -19.13 -0.50
N VAL A 304 -18.09 -19.63 -0.95
CA VAL A 304 -18.30 -19.96 -2.37
C VAL A 304 -18.45 -18.67 -3.16
N ILE A 305 -17.69 -18.53 -4.24
CA ILE A 305 -17.72 -17.39 -5.13
C ILE A 305 -18.69 -17.72 -6.27
N ILE A 306 -19.65 -16.83 -6.52
CA ILE A 306 -20.67 -17.02 -7.57
C ILE A 306 -20.43 -16.14 -8.79
N ASN A 307 -19.80 -14.97 -8.61
CA ASN A 307 -19.56 -14.03 -9.70
C ASN A 307 -18.38 -13.11 -9.39
N ILE A 308 -17.95 -12.33 -10.38
CA ILE A 308 -17.03 -11.22 -10.23
C ILE A 308 -17.69 -9.92 -10.68
N GLU A 309 -17.32 -8.81 -10.05
CA GLU A 309 -17.80 -7.50 -10.48
C GLU A 309 -17.29 -7.20 -11.90
N PRO A 310 -18.17 -6.71 -12.79
CA PRO A 310 -17.81 -6.38 -14.17
C PRO A 310 -16.60 -5.43 -14.23
N ARG A 311 -15.64 -5.73 -15.10
CA ARG A 311 -14.41 -4.94 -15.31
C ARG A 311 -13.51 -4.81 -14.09
N SER A 312 -13.72 -5.59 -13.03
CA SER A 312 -12.86 -5.57 -11.84
C SER A 312 -11.60 -6.42 -12.00
N ARG A 313 -11.58 -7.36 -12.96
CA ARG A 313 -10.44 -8.26 -13.19
C ARG A 313 -9.27 -7.50 -13.84
N ALA A 314 -8.13 -7.49 -13.17
CA ALA A 314 -6.89 -6.89 -13.65
C ALA A 314 -5.67 -7.73 -13.27
N ALA A 315 -4.58 -7.56 -14.00
CA ALA A 315 -3.33 -8.24 -13.71
C ALA A 315 -2.15 -7.25 -13.80
N PHE A 316 -1.16 -7.45 -12.92
CA PHE A 316 0.06 -6.65 -12.92
C PHE A 316 1.29 -7.51 -12.63
N PRO A 317 2.47 -7.18 -13.21
CA PRO A 317 3.69 -7.91 -12.97
C PRO A 317 4.18 -7.72 -11.55
N LEU A 318 4.72 -8.79 -10.95
CA LEU A 318 5.28 -8.78 -9.61
C LEU A 318 6.79 -8.62 -9.70
N THR A 319 7.26 -7.52 -9.12
CA THR A 319 8.67 -7.18 -9.07
C THR A 319 9.05 -6.78 -7.66
N LEU A 320 10.29 -7.06 -7.29
CA LEU A 320 10.92 -6.47 -6.12
C LEU A 320 11.79 -5.31 -6.58
N LEU A 321 11.74 -4.23 -5.82
CA LEU A 321 12.64 -3.09 -6.00
C LEU A 321 13.04 -2.57 -4.61
N ASN A 322 14.33 -2.28 -4.46
CA ASN A 322 14.84 -1.54 -3.31
C ASN A 322 15.88 -0.53 -3.79
N ALA A 323 15.69 0.74 -3.49
CA ALA A 323 16.68 1.76 -3.78
C ALA A 323 17.90 1.59 -2.87
N ASN A 324 19.09 1.77 -3.42
CA ASN A 324 20.33 1.65 -2.64
C ASN A 324 20.53 2.80 -1.66
N GLN A 325 19.86 3.92 -1.92
CA GLN A 325 19.82 5.09 -1.06
C GLN A 325 18.40 5.65 -1.04
N TYR A 326 17.92 6.04 0.14
CA TYR A 326 16.60 6.68 0.31
C TYR A 326 16.74 8.19 0.47
N ALA A 327 17.94 8.66 0.75
CA ALA A 327 18.25 10.07 1.02
C ALA A 327 19.36 10.62 0.13
N ARG A 328 19.23 11.88 -0.23
CA ARG A 328 20.23 12.79 -0.82
C ARG A 328 20.10 14.14 -0.12
N PRO A 329 21.07 15.05 -0.25
CA PRO A 329 20.89 16.40 0.29
C PRO A 329 19.55 16.99 -0.17
N ARG A 330 18.68 17.33 0.79
CA ARG A 330 17.36 17.93 0.55
C ARG A 330 16.37 17.07 -0.27
N LEU A 331 16.65 15.79 -0.47
CA LEU A 331 15.81 14.87 -1.22
C LEU A 331 15.66 13.55 -0.44
N VAL A 332 14.41 13.05 -0.33
CA VAL A 332 14.12 11.77 0.29
C VAL A 332 13.07 10.99 -0.53
N LEU A 333 13.26 9.66 -0.62
CA LEU A 333 12.33 8.75 -1.26
C LEU A 333 11.47 8.06 -0.19
N ILE A 334 10.16 7.92 -0.45
CA ILE A 334 9.22 7.21 0.43
C ILE A 334 8.27 6.31 -0.37
N GLY A 335 7.79 5.22 0.23
CA GLY A 335 6.88 4.27 -0.41
C GLY A 335 7.49 3.58 -1.63
N ASP A 336 6.69 3.35 -2.66
CA ASP A 336 7.11 2.62 -3.86
C ASP A 336 8.24 3.31 -4.65
N SER A 337 8.52 4.59 -4.41
CA SER A 337 9.69 5.26 -4.99
C SER A 337 11.01 4.77 -4.37
N ALA A 338 10.99 4.35 -3.10
CA ALA A 338 12.13 3.81 -2.37
C ALA A 338 12.19 2.27 -2.42
N HIS A 339 11.05 1.60 -2.25
CA HIS A 339 10.99 0.14 -2.15
C HIS A 339 9.65 -0.41 -2.63
N ARG A 340 9.69 -1.56 -3.27
CA ARG A 340 8.51 -2.32 -3.69
C ARG A 340 8.70 -3.78 -3.34
N ILE A 341 7.70 -4.38 -2.73
CA ILE A 341 7.73 -5.80 -2.32
C ILE A 341 6.67 -6.61 -3.07
N HIS A 342 6.83 -7.93 -3.04
CA HIS A 342 5.79 -8.85 -3.48
C HIS A 342 4.50 -8.60 -2.67
N PRO A 343 3.31 -8.52 -3.31
CA PRO A 343 2.04 -8.16 -2.66
C PRO A 343 1.47 -9.26 -1.73
N MET A 344 2.31 -10.14 -1.20
CA MET A 344 1.89 -11.10 -0.18
C MET A 344 1.28 -10.35 1.00
N ALA A 345 0.03 -10.63 1.28
CA ALA A 345 -0.74 -10.07 2.40
C ALA A 345 -0.94 -8.54 2.39
N GLY A 346 -0.90 -7.88 1.21
CA GLY A 346 -1.21 -6.45 1.10
C GLY A 346 -0.30 -5.50 1.89
N GLN A 347 0.97 -5.89 2.14
CA GLN A 347 1.87 -5.14 3.05
C GLN A 347 2.59 -3.94 2.41
N GLY A 348 2.58 -3.78 1.08
CA GLY A 348 3.31 -2.70 0.40
C GLY A 348 2.94 -1.31 0.94
N VAL A 349 1.66 -1.02 1.03
CA VAL A 349 1.14 0.27 1.53
C VAL A 349 1.54 0.52 2.99
N ASN A 350 1.50 -0.51 3.86
CA ASN A 350 1.92 -0.39 5.26
C ASN A 350 3.40 -0.02 5.40
N MET A 351 4.25 -0.49 4.49
CA MET A 351 5.65 -0.09 4.49
C MET A 351 5.79 1.40 4.17
N GLY A 352 5.04 1.91 3.20
CA GLY A 352 5.01 3.33 2.88
C GLY A 352 4.47 4.20 4.02
N PHE A 353 3.45 3.74 4.75
CA PHE A 353 2.98 4.45 5.96
C PHE A 353 4.02 4.39 7.10
N GLY A 354 4.78 3.30 7.19
CA GLY A 354 5.94 3.23 8.08
C GLY A 354 7.04 4.23 7.71
N ASP A 355 7.22 4.53 6.40
CA ASP A 355 8.14 5.59 5.97
C ASP A 355 7.64 6.95 6.44
N VAL A 356 6.34 7.22 6.30
CA VAL A 356 5.72 8.49 6.77
C VAL A 356 5.96 8.70 8.25
N LEU A 357 5.66 7.69 9.09
CA LEU A 357 5.87 7.76 10.54
C LEU A 357 7.34 8.00 10.90
N CYS A 358 8.25 7.25 10.28
CA CYS A 358 9.67 7.37 10.56
C CYS A 358 10.20 8.74 10.14
N LEU A 359 9.84 9.20 8.93
CA LEU A 359 10.33 10.46 8.39
C LEU A 359 9.80 11.65 9.21
N ILE A 360 8.50 11.71 9.50
CA ILE A 360 7.95 12.85 10.26
C ILE A 360 8.59 12.95 11.64
N ASN A 361 8.78 11.84 12.35
CA ASN A 361 9.40 11.85 13.68
C ASN A 361 10.84 12.38 13.64
N ILE A 362 11.62 11.99 12.64
CA ILE A 362 13.01 12.46 12.48
C ILE A 362 13.03 13.94 12.11
N LEU A 363 12.18 14.39 11.21
CA LEU A 363 12.11 15.81 10.84
C LEU A 363 11.62 16.69 11.99
N GLU A 364 10.66 16.21 12.79
CA GLU A 364 10.25 16.88 14.02
C GLU A 364 11.41 17.00 15.03
N GLN A 365 12.20 15.94 15.15
CA GLN A 365 13.38 15.98 16.02
C GLN A 365 14.38 17.04 15.53
N ALA A 366 14.65 17.09 14.22
CA ALA A 366 15.54 18.11 13.64
C ALA A 366 15.05 19.54 13.96
N VAL A 367 13.75 19.79 13.84
CA VAL A 367 13.17 21.12 14.17
C VAL A 367 13.27 21.41 15.67
N ARG A 368 13.05 20.44 16.56
CA ARG A 368 13.25 20.60 18.02
C ARG A 368 14.69 20.90 18.39
N ASP A 369 15.65 20.30 17.66
CA ASP A 369 17.08 20.53 17.84
C ASP A 369 17.54 21.87 17.25
N GLY A 370 16.64 22.65 16.63
CA GLY A 370 16.97 23.90 15.95
C GLY A 370 17.82 23.75 14.70
N ALA A 371 17.86 22.54 14.13
CA ALA A 371 18.65 22.20 12.95
C ALA A 371 17.83 22.37 11.66
N ASP A 372 18.56 22.45 10.52
CA ASP A 372 17.92 22.34 9.20
C ASP A 372 17.36 20.92 9.02
N PHE A 373 16.02 20.77 9.05
CA PHE A 373 15.33 19.49 8.93
C PHE A 373 15.60 18.80 7.59
N SER A 374 16.03 19.53 6.57
CA SER A 374 16.42 18.99 5.26
C SER A 374 17.90 18.58 5.17
N SER A 375 18.63 18.72 6.28
CA SER A 375 20.02 18.31 6.41
C SER A 375 20.17 16.81 6.15
N LEU A 376 21.20 16.45 5.38
CA LEU A 376 21.50 15.05 5.06
C LEU A 376 21.71 14.19 6.32
N THR A 377 22.17 14.76 7.42
CA THR A 377 22.37 14.04 8.70
C THR A 377 21.08 13.36 9.17
N TYR A 378 20.00 14.11 9.26
CA TYR A 378 18.70 13.57 9.67
C TYR A 378 18.07 12.66 8.60
N LEU A 379 18.23 13.01 7.32
CA LEU A 379 17.71 12.18 6.22
C LEU A 379 18.42 10.83 6.13
N VAL A 380 19.72 10.75 6.48
CA VAL A 380 20.45 9.47 6.57
C VAL A 380 19.97 8.61 7.74
N ASP A 381 19.57 9.22 8.86
CA ASP A 381 18.99 8.47 9.98
C ASP A 381 17.65 7.83 9.60
N TYR A 382 16.81 8.55 8.83
CA TYR A 382 15.63 7.96 8.20
C TYR A 382 16.02 6.79 7.28
N GLU A 383 16.97 6.98 6.37
CA GLU A 383 17.44 5.94 5.45
C GLU A 383 17.87 4.68 6.21
N ARG A 384 18.73 4.80 7.22
CA ARG A 384 19.25 3.67 8.02
C ARG A 384 18.13 2.90 8.69
N GLN A 385 17.19 3.60 9.36
CA GLN A 385 16.10 2.95 10.05
C GLN A 385 15.18 2.23 9.07
N ARG A 386 14.84 2.86 7.95
CA ARG A 386 13.91 2.28 6.98
C ARG A 386 14.53 1.18 6.15
N GLN A 387 15.77 1.33 5.69
CA GLN A 387 16.45 0.26 4.94
C GLN A 387 16.56 -1.02 5.75
N LEU A 388 16.93 -0.94 7.04
CA LEU A 388 17.02 -2.11 7.90
C LEU A 388 15.66 -2.83 8.05
N GLN A 389 14.59 -2.07 8.31
CA GLN A 389 13.25 -2.62 8.46
C GLN A 389 12.70 -3.17 7.13
N CYS A 390 12.93 -2.45 6.02
CA CYS A 390 12.50 -2.88 4.69
C CYS A 390 13.23 -4.14 4.25
N LEU A 391 14.56 -4.20 4.42
CA LEU A 391 15.37 -5.36 4.04
C LEU A 391 14.94 -6.62 4.80
N ALA A 392 14.70 -6.51 6.11
CA ALA A 392 14.21 -7.63 6.91
C ALA A 392 12.86 -8.16 6.37
N ARG A 393 11.92 -7.27 6.02
CA ARG A 393 10.63 -7.64 5.42
C ARG A 393 10.78 -8.21 4.01
N LEU A 394 11.63 -7.60 3.17
CA LEU A 394 11.93 -8.08 1.82
C LEU A 394 12.45 -9.52 1.87
N LEU A 395 13.46 -9.79 2.70
CA LEU A 395 14.05 -11.11 2.86
C LEU A 395 13.03 -12.14 3.39
N SER A 396 12.21 -11.74 4.36
CA SER A 396 11.16 -12.63 4.91
C SER A 396 10.13 -13.01 3.86
N ILE A 397 9.63 -12.05 3.08
CA ILE A 397 8.61 -12.28 2.05
C ILE A 397 9.21 -13.08 0.87
N ASP A 398 10.42 -12.75 0.44
CA ASP A 398 11.11 -13.49 -0.61
C ASP A 398 11.39 -14.93 -0.19
N SER A 399 11.86 -15.15 1.04
CA SER A 399 12.09 -16.48 1.60
C SER A 399 10.80 -17.30 1.67
N LEU A 400 9.68 -16.70 2.09
CA LEU A 400 8.37 -17.35 2.09
C LEU A 400 7.94 -17.69 0.66
N ASN A 401 8.07 -16.76 -0.30
CA ASN A 401 7.71 -17.01 -1.67
C ASN A 401 8.51 -18.20 -2.25
N ARG A 402 9.82 -18.23 -2.05
CA ARG A 402 10.69 -19.34 -2.50
C ARG A 402 10.36 -20.66 -1.80
N LEU A 403 10.10 -20.61 -0.48
CA LEU A 403 9.74 -21.80 0.30
C LEU A 403 8.44 -22.44 -0.20
N TYR A 404 7.44 -21.60 -0.57
CA TYR A 404 6.15 -22.11 -1.03
C TYR A 404 6.11 -22.41 -2.54
N SER A 405 6.96 -21.79 -3.34
CA SER A 405 7.07 -22.04 -4.78
C SER A 405 7.90 -23.28 -5.12
N THR A 406 8.67 -23.83 -4.17
CA THR A 406 9.49 -25.01 -4.43
C THR A 406 8.66 -26.29 -4.51
N SER A 407 9.00 -27.15 -5.49
CA SER A 407 8.47 -28.51 -5.64
C SER A 407 9.37 -29.58 -5.01
N PHE A 408 10.50 -29.21 -4.42
CA PHE A 408 11.46 -30.17 -3.84
C PHE A 408 10.85 -30.83 -2.61
N SER A 409 10.56 -32.14 -2.70
CA SER A 409 9.78 -32.90 -1.72
C SER A 409 10.24 -32.77 -0.27
N PRO A 410 11.54 -32.78 0.08
CA PRO A 410 11.99 -32.59 1.44
C PRO A 410 11.60 -31.22 2.04
N ILE A 411 11.71 -30.15 1.25
CA ILE A 411 11.33 -28.79 1.69
C ILE A 411 9.80 -28.71 1.84
N VAL A 412 9.06 -29.33 0.94
CA VAL A 412 7.59 -29.40 1.00
C VAL A 412 7.14 -30.14 2.28
N ALA A 413 7.78 -31.24 2.63
CA ALA A 413 7.52 -31.97 3.87
C ALA A 413 7.85 -31.11 5.11
N LEU A 414 9.04 -30.49 5.13
CA LEU A 414 9.48 -29.65 6.25
C LEU A 414 8.56 -28.45 6.49
N ARG A 415 8.13 -27.74 5.44
CA ARG A 415 7.19 -26.60 5.59
C ARG A 415 5.82 -27.04 6.12
N SER A 416 5.34 -28.21 5.68
CA SER A 416 4.05 -28.76 6.14
C SER A 416 4.09 -29.14 7.62
N VAL A 417 5.18 -29.78 8.06
CA VAL A 417 5.42 -30.09 9.47
C VAL A 417 5.58 -28.81 10.30
N GLY A 418 6.38 -27.85 9.81
CA GLY A 418 6.59 -26.57 10.46
C GLY A 418 5.29 -25.78 10.65
N LEU A 419 4.41 -25.75 9.64
CA LEU A 419 3.12 -25.08 9.72
C LEU A 419 2.18 -25.75 10.74
N SER A 420 2.14 -27.10 10.74
CA SER A 420 1.38 -27.86 11.73
C SER A 420 1.89 -27.59 13.15
N PHE A 421 3.22 -27.58 13.33
CA PHE A 421 3.85 -27.25 14.61
C PHE A 421 3.47 -25.85 15.10
N VAL A 422 3.60 -24.82 14.27
CA VAL A 422 3.19 -23.45 14.62
C VAL A 422 1.71 -23.38 14.97
N ASN A 423 0.86 -24.12 14.25
CA ASN A 423 -0.58 -24.11 14.50
C ASN A 423 -0.98 -24.76 15.84
N GLU A 424 -0.23 -25.74 16.30
CA GLU A 424 -0.45 -26.44 17.57
C GLU A 424 0.06 -25.66 18.79
N PHE A 425 1.12 -24.87 18.63
CA PHE A 425 1.70 -24.09 19.72
C PHE A 425 1.12 -22.67 19.81
N SER A 426 0.16 -22.46 20.73
CA SER A 426 -0.54 -21.19 20.91
C SER A 426 0.41 -20.00 21.16
N LEU A 427 1.53 -20.23 21.86
CA LEU A 427 2.55 -19.19 22.12
C LEU A 427 3.26 -18.74 20.83
N LEU A 428 3.64 -19.69 19.95
CA LEU A 428 4.23 -19.37 18.65
C LEU A 428 3.22 -18.65 17.74
N LYS A 429 1.98 -19.12 17.76
CA LYS A 429 0.88 -18.48 17.01
C LYS A 429 0.68 -17.02 17.45
N LYS A 430 0.65 -16.77 18.77
CA LYS A 430 0.57 -15.42 19.35
C LYS A 430 1.81 -14.58 19.01
N PHE A 431 3.00 -15.17 19.04
CA PHE A 431 4.24 -14.47 18.66
C PHE A 431 4.22 -14.03 17.20
N PHE A 432 3.88 -14.92 16.26
CA PHE A 432 3.77 -14.57 14.84
C PHE A 432 2.62 -13.60 14.57
N ALA A 433 1.48 -13.74 15.25
CA ALA A 433 0.39 -12.79 15.16
C ALA A 433 0.81 -11.40 15.65
N LYS A 434 1.55 -11.30 16.75
CA LYS A 434 2.09 -10.03 17.27
C LYS A 434 3.08 -9.40 16.29
N GLN A 435 3.96 -10.19 15.68
CA GLN A 435 4.89 -9.73 14.65
C GLN A 435 4.14 -9.23 13.39
N ALA A 436 3.12 -9.94 12.95
CA ALA A 436 2.29 -9.54 11.82
C ALA A 436 1.50 -8.25 12.09
N ALA A 437 1.02 -8.06 13.32
CA ALA A 437 0.32 -6.86 13.75
C ALA A 437 1.24 -5.63 13.89
N SER A 438 2.58 -5.81 13.84
CA SER A 438 3.57 -4.71 14.01
C SER A 438 3.31 -3.85 15.26
N ARG A 439 2.85 -4.45 16.36
CA ARG A 439 2.77 -3.77 17.64
C ARG A 439 4.18 -3.75 18.23
N SER A 440 4.92 -2.67 17.99
CA SER A 440 6.18 -2.34 18.68
C SER A 440 5.88 -1.59 19.95
#